data_84a17fe71cb4ce1fd4b8b5a1d8609ab5
#
_entry.id   84a17fe71cb4ce1fd4b8b5a1d8609ab5
#
_cell.length_a   1.000
_cell.length_b   1.000
_cell.length_c   1.000
_cell.angle_alpha   90.00
_cell.angle_beta   90.00
_cell.angle_gamma   90.00
#
_symmetry.space_group_name_H-M   'P 1'
#
loop_
_entity.id
_entity.type
_entity.pdbx_description
1 polymer ?
#
loop_
_entity_poly.entity_id
_entity_poly.type
_entity_poly.pdbx_seq_one_letter_code
_entity_poly.pdbx_strand_id
1 'polypeptide(L)'
;MNINDYYKQNGEHPLDRIVPDGGFCAIFRTMAFIGDSLASGDMETKDENGTRHFCDLFEHSWGQYIARMTGCTAYNFSRGGMTAKEYWESFAELFGCWRKDKAAQAYVIALGINDIYDRKQEIGQASDYLETKDTIACYYGKMIQRLKTISPDAKFFLMSMPKGYPEDDAPKALHAQLLYDFAEIFDNTYVLDFYRYAPVYDETFRENFFLNLHMNPAGYLL
;
A
#
# COMPACT_ATOMS: atom_id res chain seq x y z
N MET A 1 16.00 4.18 18.11
CA MET A 1 14.71 3.67 18.63
C MET A 1 14.93 2.25 19.15
N ASN A 2 14.30 1.83 20.26
CA ASN A 2 14.44 0.46 20.73
C ASN A 2 13.34 -0.39 20.06
N ILE A 3 13.70 -1.55 19.48
CA ILE A 3 12.73 -2.46 18.85
C ILE A 3 11.60 -2.86 19.79
N ASN A 4 11.89 -2.94 21.10
CA ASN A 4 10.86 -3.21 22.10
C ASN A 4 9.78 -2.14 22.19
N ASP A 5 10.01 -0.93 21.65
CA ASP A 5 8.99 0.12 21.61
C ASP A 5 7.87 -0.19 20.60
N TYR A 6 8.15 -1.02 19.60
CA TYR A 6 7.14 -1.50 18.63
C TYR A 6 6.32 -2.68 19.18
N TYR A 7 6.89 -3.43 20.10
CA TYR A 7 6.27 -4.63 20.68
C TYR A 7 5.94 -4.45 22.16
N LYS A 8 5.70 -3.20 22.60
CA LYS A 8 5.31 -2.95 23.99
C LYS A 8 4.05 -3.72 24.34
N GLN A 9 4.27 -4.79 25.05
CA GLN A 9 3.23 -5.52 25.76
C GLN A 9 3.14 -4.93 27.16
N ASN A 10 2.26 -4.00 27.38
CA ASN A 10 2.05 -3.30 28.67
C ASN A 10 1.62 -4.27 29.78
N GLY A 11 2.51 -5.19 30.20
CA GLY A 11 2.22 -6.23 31.15
C GLY A 11 1.39 -7.41 30.62
N GLU A 12 1.19 -7.49 29.30
CA GLU A 12 0.50 -8.62 28.67
C GLU A 12 1.39 -9.87 28.62
N HIS A 13 0.79 -11.02 28.80
CA HIS A 13 1.42 -12.33 28.64
C HIS A 13 1.11 -12.93 27.25
N PRO A 14 1.91 -13.91 26.77
CA PRO A 14 1.77 -14.43 25.39
C PRO A 14 0.37 -14.95 24.99
N LEU A 15 -0.48 -15.28 25.90
CA LEU A 15 -1.84 -15.77 25.62
C LEU A 15 -2.95 -14.72 25.80
N ASP A 16 -2.61 -13.51 26.26
CA ASP A 16 -3.59 -12.48 26.54
C ASP A 16 -4.14 -11.82 25.25
N ARG A 17 -3.44 -11.98 24.13
CA ARG A 17 -3.81 -11.44 22.82
C ARG A 17 -3.97 -12.51 21.76
N ILE A 18 -4.72 -13.52 22.01
CA ILE A 18 -5.20 -14.37 20.94
C ILE A 18 -6.43 -13.68 20.33
N VAL A 19 -6.20 -12.85 19.31
CA VAL A 19 -7.27 -12.24 18.52
C VAL A 19 -7.30 -12.92 17.15
N PRO A 20 -8.06 -14.01 16.99
CA PRO A 20 -8.12 -14.73 15.73
C PRO A 20 -9.12 -14.12 14.75
N ASP A 21 -9.63 -12.92 15.01
CA ASP A 21 -10.73 -12.31 14.25
C ASP A 21 -10.32 -11.39 13.11
N GLY A 22 -9.00 -11.12 12.96
CA GLY A 22 -8.49 -10.22 11.92
C GLY A 22 -8.93 -8.75 12.07
N GLY A 23 -9.46 -8.36 13.23
CA GLY A 23 -9.91 -7.01 13.51
C GLY A 23 -11.03 -6.55 12.57
N PHE A 24 -11.08 -5.24 12.31
CA PHE A 24 -12.11 -4.65 11.45
C PHE A 24 -12.07 -5.12 9.99
N CYS A 25 -10.96 -5.68 9.52
CA CYS A 25 -10.87 -6.24 8.16
C CYS A 25 -11.76 -7.48 7.99
N ALA A 26 -12.15 -8.16 9.07
CA ALA A 26 -12.99 -9.37 9.04
C ALA A 26 -14.42 -9.14 8.50
N ILE A 27 -14.85 -7.89 8.37
CA ILE A 27 -16.13 -7.55 7.73
C ILE A 27 -16.12 -7.76 6.21
N PHE A 28 -14.92 -7.79 5.58
CA PHE A 28 -14.79 -7.96 4.15
C PHE A 28 -14.53 -9.42 3.76
N ARG A 29 -15.26 -9.91 2.77
CA ARG A 29 -15.02 -11.24 2.19
C ARG A 29 -14.05 -11.22 1.04
N THR A 30 -13.90 -10.09 0.38
CA THR A 30 -12.97 -9.87 -0.72
C THR A 30 -12.28 -8.52 -0.56
N MET A 31 -10.96 -8.52 -0.66
CA MET A 31 -10.13 -7.32 -0.64
C MET A 31 -9.17 -7.32 -1.83
N ALA A 32 -8.92 -6.17 -2.41
CA ALA A 32 -7.93 -5.99 -3.47
C ALA A 32 -6.84 -5.02 -3.02
N PHE A 33 -5.59 -5.38 -3.26
CA PHE A 33 -4.42 -4.62 -2.88
C PHE A 33 -3.74 -4.11 -4.15
N ILE A 34 -3.82 -2.80 -4.36
CA ILE A 34 -3.24 -2.07 -5.49
C ILE A 34 -2.02 -1.34 -4.97
N GLY A 35 -0.85 -1.63 -5.53
CA GLY A 35 0.36 -0.99 -5.04
C GLY A 35 1.61 -1.40 -5.81
N ASP A 36 2.72 -1.05 -5.22
CA ASP A 36 4.06 -1.34 -5.71
C ASP A 36 4.69 -2.55 -4.98
N SER A 37 6.01 -2.54 -4.87
CA SER A 37 6.80 -3.60 -4.22
C SER A 37 6.41 -3.85 -2.77
N LEU A 38 6.04 -2.81 -2.02
CA LEU A 38 5.65 -2.97 -0.62
C LEU A 38 4.28 -3.64 -0.47
N ALA A 39 3.40 -3.49 -1.45
CA ALA A 39 2.10 -4.16 -1.45
C ALA A 39 2.16 -5.57 -2.09
N SER A 40 3.05 -5.79 -3.06
CA SER A 40 3.26 -7.12 -3.67
C SER A 40 4.03 -8.09 -2.79
N GLY A 41 4.66 -7.60 -1.70
CA GLY A 41 5.51 -8.43 -0.85
C GLY A 41 6.87 -8.71 -1.49
N ASP A 42 7.47 -7.72 -2.14
CA ASP A 42 8.76 -7.87 -2.80
C ASP A 42 9.86 -8.18 -1.77
N MET A 43 10.60 -9.23 -2.05
CA MET A 43 11.71 -9.73 -1.24
C MET A 43 13.01 -9.64 -2.03
N GLU A 44 14.05 -9.21 -1.34
CA GLU A 44 15.40 -9.17 -1.90
C GLU A 44 16.22 -10.37 -1.45
N THR A 45 16.99 -10.92 -2.37
CA THR A 45 18.03 -11.89 -2.06
C THR A 45 19.34 -11.48 -2.73
N LYS A 46 20.45 -12.10 -2.33
CA LYS A 46 21.74 -11.99 -3.01
C LYS A 46 22.24 -13.39 -3.37
N ASP A 47 22.77 -13.52 -4.57
CA ASP A 47 23.48 -14.72 -4.97
C ASP A 47 24.90 -14.76 -4.38
N GLU A 48 25.64 -15.82 -4.68
CA GLU A 48 27.03 -16.03 -4.24
C GLU A 48 28.00 -14.96 -4.73
N ASN A 49 27.64 -14.22 -5.80
CA ASN A 49 28.44 -13.12 -6.38
C ASN A 49 28.03 -11.75 -5.79
N GLY A 50 27.05 -11.72 -4.90
CA GLY A 50 26.51 -10.50 -4.32
C GLY A 50 25.50 -9.78 -5.22
N THR A 51 25.10 -10.36 -6.36
CA THR A 51 24.08 -9.80 -7.24
C THR A 51 22.71 -9.86 -6.55
N ARG A 52 22.00 -8.77 -6.59
CA ARG A 52 20.65 -8.69 -5.98
C ARG A 52 19.60 -9.23 -6.93
N HIS A 53 18.70 -9.99 -6.38
CA HIS A 53 17.51 -10.50 -7.04
C HIS A 53 16.29 -10.07 -6.27
N PHE A 54 15.22 -9.71 -7.00
CA PHE A 54 13.96 -9.25 -6.47
C PHE A 54 12.85 -10.21 -6.90
N CYS A 55 11.92 -10.46 -6.00
CA CYS A 55 10.80 -11.36 -6.25
C CYS A 55 9.57 -10.91 -5.50
N ASP A 56 8.49 -10.65 -6.23
CA ASP A 56 7.18 -10.38 -5.63
C ASP A 56 6.64 -11.67 -4.99
N LEU A 57 6.63 -11.74 -3.67
CA LEU A 57 6.14 -12.87 -2.88
C LEU A 57 4.88 -12.45 -2.10
N PHE A 58 3.77 -12.34 -2.81
CA PHE A 58 2.51 -11.89 -2.21
C PHE A 58 2.08 -12.70 -0.99
N GLU A 59 2.44 -13.97 -0.91
CA GLU A 59 2.19 -14.81 0.26
C GLU A 59 2.77 -14.27 1.56
N HIS A 60 3.82 -13.46 1.48
CA HIS A 60 4.48 -12.81 2.61
C HIS A 60 4.09 -11.34 2.75
N SER A 61 3.22 -10.83 1.88
CA SER A 61 2.73 -9.45 1.96
C SER A 61 1.78 -9.26 3.14
N TRP A 62 1.69 -8.02 3.60
CA TRP A 62 0.70 -7.62 4.61
C TRP A 62 -0.74 -7.88 4.14
N GLY A 63 -1.01 -7.75 2.83
CA GLY A 63 -2.34 -8.03 2.26
C GLY A 63 -2.72 -9.51 2.39
N GLN A 64 -1.79 -10.43 2.13
CA GLN A 64 -2.03 -11.85 2.32
C GLN A 64 -2.08 -12.24 3.80
N TYR A 65 -1.34 -11.55 4.65
CA TYR A 65 -1.45 -11.74 6.10
C TYR A 65 -2.86 -11.40 6.59
N ILE A 66 -3.40 -10.24 6.19
CA ILE A 66 -4.79 -9.85 6.48
C ILE A 66 -5.76 -10.95 5.99
N ALA A 67 -5.58 -11.45 4.77
CA ALA A 67 -6.45 -12.49 4.23
C ALA A 67 -6.43 -13.78 5.06
N ARG A 68 -5.25 -14.23 5.49
CA ARG A 68 -5.14 -15.41 6.38
C ARG A 68 -5.82 -15.22 7.73
N MET A 69 -5.68 -14.02 8.30
CA MET A 69 -6.28 -13.70 9.60
C MET A 69 -7.81 -13.57 9.55
N THR A 70 -8.35 -13.10 8.43
CA THR A 70 -9.79 -12.82 8.27
C THR A 70 -10.55 -13.91 7.52
N GLY A 71 -9.84 -14.78 6.79
CA GLY A 71 -10.46 -15.73 5.86
C GLY A 71 -11.02 -15.07 4.59
N CYS A 72 -10.68 -13.80 4.30
CA CYS A 72 -11.11 -13.14 3.08
C CYS A 72 -10.30 -13.61 1.87
N THR A 73 -10.84 -13.41 0.66
CA THR A 73 -10.09 -13.56 -0.58
C THR A 73 -9.32 -12.27 -0.84
N ALA A 74 -7.99 -12.36 -0.93
CA ALA A 74 -7.12 -11.25 -1.30
C ALA A 74 -6.77 -11.30 -2.79
N TYR A 75 -7.04 -10.23 -3.53
CA TYR A 75 -6.56 -10.06 -4.89
C TYR A 75 -5.27 -9.23 -4.87
N ASN A 76 -4.18 -9.82 -5.35
CA ASN A 76 -2.94 -9.08 -5.58
C ASN A 76 -3.03 -8.33 -6.92
N PHE A 77 -3.22 -7.02 -6.84
CA PHE A 77 -3.16 -6.11 -7.98
C PHE A 77 -1.93 -5.20 -7.87
N SER A 78 -0.85 -5.72 -7.31
CA SER A 78 0.39 -5.01 -7.05
C SER A 78 1.57 -5.65 -7.79
N ARG A 79 2.62 -4.88 -8.04
CA ARG A 79 3.86 -5.36 -8.63
C ARG A 79 5.04 -4.46 -8.24
N GLY A 80 6.21 -5.01 -8.04
CA GLY A 80 7.44 -4.26 -7.81
C GLY A 80 7.68 -3.16 -8.86
N GLY A 81 8.12 -1.98 -8.41
CA GLY A 81 8.41 -0.82 -9.26
C GLY A 81 7.18 -0.08 -9.82
N MET A 82 5.96 -0.48 -9.47
CA MET A 82 4.73 0.09 -10.04
C MET A 82 4.56 1.58 -9.71
N THR A 83 4.14 2.35 -10.71
CA THR A 83 3.68 3.73 -10.58
C THR A 83 2.18 3.84 -10.82
N ALA A 84 1.56 4.92 -10.35
CA ALA A 84 0.14 5.19 -10.62
C ALA A 84 -0.14 5.33 -12.13
N LYS A 85 0.81 5.94 -12.86
CA LYS A 85 0.75 6.09 -14.31
C LYS A 85 0.76 4.74 -15.02
N GLU A 86 1.78 3.90 -14.78
CA GLU A 86 1.89 2.57 -15.42
C GLU A 86 0.70 1.67 -15.04
N TYR A 87 0.23 1.78 -13.80
CA TYR A 87 -0.95 1.05 -13.37
C TYR A 87 -2.15 1.37 -14.22
N TRP A 88 -2.44 2.67 -14.40
CA TRP A 88 -3.58 3.14 -15.19
C TRP A 88 -3.43 2.84 -16.68
N GLU A 89 -2.26 3.13 -17.27
CA GLU A 89 -2.06 3.08 -18.72
C GLU A 89 -1.94 1.66 -19.29
N SER A 90 -1.49 0.69 -18.47
CA SER A 90 -1.21 -0.65 -19.00
C SER A 90 -1.49 -1.78 -18.01
N PHE A 91 -0.92 -1.76 -16.81
CA PHE A 91 -0.90 -2.91 -15.92
C PHE A 91 -2.29 -3.41 -15.57
N ALA A 92 -3.17 -2.54 -15.14
CA ALA A 92 -4.50 -2.92 -14.66
C ALA A 92 -5.36 -3.60 -15.73
N GLU A 93 -5.23 -3.18 -16.98
CA GLU A 93 -5.93 -3.83 -18.11
C GLU A 93 -5.29 -5.19 -18.45
N LEU A 94 -3.97 -5.22 -18.59
CA LEU A 94 -3.24 -6.45 -18.96
C LEU A 94 -3.42 -7.59 -17.95
N PHE A 95 -3.48 -7.27 -16.66
CA PHE A 95 -3.61 -8.25 -15.59
C PHE A 95 -5.05 -8.42 -15.09
N GLY A 96 -6.00 -7.78 -15.77
CA GLY A 96 -7.42 -7.97 -15.51
C GLY A 96 -7.91 -7.39 -14.18
N CYS A 97 -7.24 -6.34 -13.67
CA CYS A 97 -7.64 -5.68 -12.43
C CYS A 97 -9.02 -5.01 -12.54
N TRP A 98 -9.43 -4.65 -13.77
CA TRP A 98 -10.73 -4.05 -14.06
C TRP A 98 -11.88 -5.06 -14.30
N ARG A 99 -11.62 -6.34 -14.13
CA ARG A 99 -12.63 -7.38 -14.39
C ARG A 99 -13.68 -7.41 -13.30
N LYS A 100 -14.95 -7.50 -13.67
CA LYS A 100 -16.08 -7.57 -12.73
C LYS A 100 -16.08 -8.82 -11.86
N ASP A 101 -15.54 -9.94 -12.36
CA ASP A 101 -15.40 -11.17 -11.59
C ASP A 101 -14.26 -11.11 -10.54
N LYS A 102 -13.47 -10.02 -10.56
CA LYS A 102 -12.47 -9.66 -9.56
C LYS A 102 -12.88 -8.46 -8.71
N ALA A 103 -14.15 -8.07 -8.78
CA ALA A 103 -14.68 -7.00 -7.94
C ALA A 103 -14.48 -7.31 -6.46
N ALA A 104 -14.00 -6.34 -5.70
CA ALA A 104 -13.75 -6.47 -4.26
C ALA A 104 -14.67 -5.58 -3.44
N GLN A 105 -14.92 -5.97 -2.20
CA GLN A 105 -15.66 -5.16 -1.23
C GLN A 105 -14.80 -4.02 -0.64
N ALA A 106 -13.47 -4.22 -0.62
CA ALA A 106 -12.52 -3.21 -0.20
C ALA A 106 -11.31 -3.19 -1.14
N TYR A 107 -10.87 -1.99 -1.47
CA TYR A 107 -9.64 -1.73 -2.23
C TYR A 107 -8.69 -0.94 -1.36
N VAL A 108 -7.46 -1.40 -1.23
CA VAL A 108 -6.37 -0.64 -0.62
C VAL A 108 -5.44 -0.18 -1.73
N ILE A 109 -5.23 1.14 -1.84
CA ILE A 109 -4.36 1.75 -2.87
C ILE A 109 -3.14 2.34 -2.18
N ALA A 110 -1.96 1.79 -2.47
CA ALA A 110 -0.67 2.13 -1.90
C ALA A 110 0.37 2.35 -3.01
N LEU A 111 0.19 3.41 -3.78
CA LEU A 111 1.10 3.85 -4.86
C LEU A 111 1.67 5.24 -4.54
N GLY A 112 2.70 5.65 -5.26
CA GLY A 112 3.25 7.00 -5.21
C GLY A 112 4.73 7.08 -4.91
N ILE A 113 5.31 6.09 -4.23
CA ILE A 113 6.73 6.13 -3.87
C ILE A 113 7.62 6.12 -5.12
N ASN A 114 7.36 5.22 -6.07
CA ASN A 114 8.11 5.15 -7.33
C ASN A 114 7.82 6.36 -8.23
N ASP A 115 6.57 6.84 -8.24
CA ASP A 115 6.19 8.05 -8.97
C ASP A 115 7.04 9.24 -8.51
N ILE A 116 7.11 9.46 -7.20
CA ILE A 116 7.78 10.63 -6.61
C ILE A 116 9.30 10.50 -6.64
N TYR A 117 9.83 9.38 -6.14
CA TYR A 117 11.28 9.28 -5.90
C TYR A 117 12.06 8.77 -7.12
N ASP A 118 11.49 7.87 -7.92
CA ASP A 118 12.17 7.32 -9.09
C ASP A 118 11.83 8.08 -10.38
N ARG A 119 10.55 8.39 -10.61
CA ARG A 119 10.10 9.05 -11.84
C ARG A 119 10.04 10.57 -11.73
N LYS A 120 10.14 11.15 -10.53
CA LYS A 120 10.02 12.59 -10.30
C LYS A 120 8.74 13.18 -10.85
N GLN A 121 7.67 12.38 -10.82
CA GLN A 121 6.37 12.77 -11.35
C GLN A 121 5.72 13.83 -10.46
N GLU A 122 5.06 14.79 -11.08
CA GLU A 122 4.30 15.81 -10.37
C GLU A 122 3.12 15.19 -9.61
N ILE A 123 2.92 15.60 -8.35
CA ILE A 123 1.82 15.10 -7.53
C ILE A 123 0.48 15.61 -8.08
N GLY A 124 0.39 16.89 -8.41
CA GLY A 124 -0.83 17.50 -8.94
C GLY A 124 -1.87 17.81 -7.87
N GLN A 125 -3.09 18.10 -8.32
CA GLN A 125 -4.24 18.42 -7.49
C GLN A 125 -5.37 17.39 -7.70
N ALA A 126 -6.20 17.18 -6.68
CA ALA A 126 -7.25 16.16 -6.74
C ALA A 126 -8.21 16.35 -7.93
N SER A 127 -8.45 17.58 -8.40
CA SER A 127 -9.27 17.86 -9.58
C SER A 127 -8.67 17.40 -10.92
N ASP A 128 -7.38 17.07 -10.97
CA ASP A 128 -6.68 16.74 -12.22
C ASP A 128 -7.26 15.50 -12.92
N TYR A 129 -7.95 14.61 -12.19
CA TYR A 129 -8.57 13.43 -12.81
C TYR A 129 -9.73 13.77 -13.76
N LEU A 130 -10.30 14.96 -13.66
CA LEU A 130 -11.31 15.47 -14.57
C LEU A 130 -10.72 15.95 -15.91
N GLU A 131 -9.42 16.08 -15.97
CA GLU A 131 -8.66 16.57 -17.12
C GLU A 131 -7.68 15.49 -17.61
N THR A 132 -6.97 15.81 -18.71
CA THR A 132 -5.89 14.96 -19.21
C THR A 132 -4.55 15.56 -18.79
N LYS A 133 -4.18 15.34 -17.52
CA LYS A 133 -2.90 15.78 -16.97
C LYS A 133 -2.01 14.59 -16.66
N ASP A 134 -0.70 14.80 -16.75
CA ASP A 134 0.29 13.78 -16.40
C ASP A 134 0.74 13.98 -14.94
N THR A 135 -0.18 13.77 -13.99
CA THR A 135 0.07 13.90 -12.55
C THR A 135 -0.36 12.64 -11.81
N ILE A 136 0.25 12.38 -10.66
CA ILE A 136 -0.14 11.27 -9.76
C ILE A 136 -1.63 11.38 -9.44
N ALA A 137 -2.09 12.60 -9.12
CA ALA A 137 -3.48 12.88 -8.81
C ALA A 137 -4.44 12.49 -9.93
N CYS A 138 -4.07 12.77 -11.18
CA CYS A 138 -4.88 12.39 -12.33
C CYS A 138 -5.09 10.87 -12.40
N TYR A 139 -4.02 10.10 -12.26
CA TYR A 139 -4.10 8.63 -12.35
C TYR A 139 -4.82 8.02 -11.16
N TYR A 140 -4.58 8.51 -9.96
CA TYR A 140 -5.29 8.08 -8.75
C TYR A 140 -6.80 8.29 -8.85
N GLY A 141 -7.21 9.50 -9.20
CA GLY A 141 -8.64 9.82 -9.32
C GLY A 141 -9.34 8.99 -10.38
N LYS A 142 -8.69 8.78 -11.55
CA LYS A 142 -9.20 7.90 -12.61
C LYS A 142 -9.32 6.44 -12.16
N MET A 143 -8.33 5.93 -11.41
CA MET A 143 -8.40 4.58 -10.85
C MET A 143 -9.58 4.43 -9.89
N ILE A 144 -9.73 5.34 -8.93
CA ILE A 144 -10.84 5.32 -7.97
C ILE A 144 -12.17 5.38 -8.71
N GLN A 145 -12.33 6.31 -9.65
CA GLN A 145 -13.55 6.47 -10.44
C GLN A 145 -13.90 5.19 -11.20
N ARG A 146 -12.92 4.55 -11.87
CA ARG A 146 -13.13 3.31 -12.62
C ARG A 146 -13.51 2.16 -11.69
N LEU A 147 -12.82 2.00 -10.57
CA LEU A 147 -13.15 0.95 -9.59
C LEU A 147 -14.54 1.14 -9.01
N LYS A 148 -14.99 2.37 -8.78
CA LYS A 148 -16.35 2.67 -8.33
C LYS A 148 -17.40 2.29 -9.37
N THR A 149 -17.09 2.29 -10.66
CA THR A 149 -18.02 1.76 -11.69
C THR A 149 -18.11 0.22 -11.67
N ILE A 150 -17.06 -0.45 -11.17
CA ILE A 150 -17.02 -1.92 -11.05
C ILE A 150 -17.67 -2.38 -9.74
N SER A 151 -17.39 -1.66 -8.65
CA SER A 151 -17.83 -1.97 -7.28
C SER A 151 -18.34 -0.70 -6.60
N PRO A 152 -19.58 -0.25 -6.87
CA PRO A 152 -20.09 1.03 -6.38
C PRO A 152 -20.12 1.15 -4.86
N ASP A 153 -20.39 0.06 -4.16
CA ASP A 153 -20.51 0.01 -2.69
C ASP A 153 -19.20 -0.31 -1.97
N ALA A 154 -18.12 -0.54 -2.73
CA ALA A 154 -16.82 -0.87 -2.16
C ALA A 154 -16.26 0.26 -1.30
N LYS A 155 -15.46 -0.12 -0.31
CA LYS A 155 -14.67 0.82 0.50
C LYS A 155 -13.28 0.96 -0.10
N PHE A 156 -12.81 2.21 -0.19
CA PHE A 156 -11.49 2.55 -0.71
C PHE A 156 -10.63 3.07 0.42
N PHE A 157 -9.49 2.44 0.62
CA PHE A 157 -8.50 2.83 1.61
C PHE A 157 -7.25 3.31 0.89
N LEU A 158 -6.98 4.59 0.97
CA LEU A 158 -5.82 5.24 0.36
C LEU A 158 -4.70 5.31 1.39
N MET A 159 -3.60 4.63 1.14
CA MET A 159 -2.48 4.52 2.08
C MET A 159 -1.43 5.58 1.77
N SER A 160 -1.14 6.45 2.76
CA SER A 160 -0.04 7.41 2.65
C SER A 160 1.30 6.77 3.00
N MET A 161 2.39 7.35 2.49
CA MET A 161 3.74 6.89 2.77
C MET A 161 4.17 7.29 4.19
N PRO A 162 4.87 6.43 4.95
CA PRO A 162 5.44 6.78 6.23
C PRO A 162 6.60 7.78 6.08
N LYS A 163 6.94 8.48 7.18
CA LYS A 163 8.12 9.35 7.24
C LYS A 163 9.42 8.55 7.25
N GLY A 164 10.51 9.23 6.96
CA GLY A 164 11.85 8.65 6.97
C GLY A 164 12.26 8.19 5.58
N TYR A 165 12.54 6.92 5.40
CA TYR A 165 13.02 6.40 4.13
C TYR A 165 11.92 6.24 3.06
N PRO A 166 12.17 6.68 1.79
CA PRO A 166 13.29 7.53 1.35
C PRO A 166 13.29 8.89 2.06
N GLU A 167 14.46 9.50 2.23
CA GLU A 167 14.61 10.84 2.83
C GLU A 167 13.82 11.86 1.99
N ASP A 168 13.55 13.04 2.58
CA ASP A 168 12.69 14.09 2.07
C ASP A 168 11.20 13.78 2.27
N ASP A 169 10.70 14.19 3.41
CA ASP A 169 9.28 13.97 3.77
C ASP A 169 8.32 15.00 3.16
N ALA A 170 8.83 16.06 2.51
CA ALA A 170 7.97 17.11 1.96
C ALA A 170 7.02 16.59 0.85
N PRO A 171 7.48 15.80 -0.14
CA PRO A 171 6.58 15.20 -1.12
C PRO A 171 5.59 14.20 -0.50
N LYS A 172 5.98 13.49 0.57
CA LYS A 172 5.08 12.56 1.27
C LYS A 172 3.94 13.29 1.96
N ALA A 173 4.22 14.47 2.54
CA ALA A 173 3.20 15.32 3.14
C ALA A 173 2.17 15.79 2.09
N LEU A 174 2.65 16.22 0.91
CA LEU A 174 1.78 16.61 -0.20
C LEU A 174 0.96 15.44 -0.73
N HIS A 175 1.59 14.26 -0.87
CA HIS A 175 0.87 13.06 -1.26
C HIS A 175 -0.19 12.68 -0.22
N ALA A 176 0.11 12.72 1.07
CA ALA A 176 -0.87 12.44 2.11
C ALA A 176 -2.05 13.43 2.06
N GLN A 177 -1.80 14.73 1.83
CA GLN A 177 -2.86 15.72 1.66
C GLN A 177 -3.74 15.40 0.45
N LEU A 178 -3.14 15.04 -0.69
CA LEU A 178 -3.88 14.63 -1.88
C LEU A 178 -4.85 13.46 -1.58
N LEU A 179 -4.43 12.48 -0.76
CA LEU A 179 -5.29 11.36 -0.40
C LEU A 179 -6.50 11.81 0.45
N TYR A 180 -6.32 12.79 1.34
CA TYR A 180 -7.43 13.40 2.07
C TYR A 180 -8.37 14.15 1.14
N ASP A 181 -7.84 14.91 0.18
CA ASP A 181 -8.65 15.62 -0.82
C ASP A 181 -9.51 14.63 -1.63
N PHE A 182 -8.98 13.47 -1.97
CA PHE A 182 -9.76 12.40 -2.62
C PHE A 182 -10.82 11.79 -1.69
N ALA A 183 -10.53 11.64 -0.42
CA ALA A 183 -11.51 11.14 0.55
C ALA A 183 -12.70 12.09 0.74
N GLU A 184 -12.50 13.39 0.50
CA GLU A 184 -13.59 14.39 0.47
C GLU A 184 -14.41 14.34 -0.82
N ILE A 185 -13.78 14.00 -1.95
CA ILE A 185 -14.43 13.97 -3.27
C ILE A 185 -15.21 12.67 -3.51
N PHE A 186 -14.65 11.54 -3.10
CA PHE A 186 -15.19 10.21 -3.38
C PHE A 186 -15.84 9.59 -2.14
N ASP A 187 -17.12 9.30 -2.21
CA ASP A 187 -17.83 8.54 -1.18
C ASP A 187 -17.16 7.19 -0.89
N ASN A 188 -17.30 6.70 0.35
CA ASN A 188 -16.72 5.42 0.78
C ASN A 188 -15.19 5.35 0.62
N THR A 189 -14.51 6.49 0.68
CA THR A 189 -13.06 6.60 0.54
C THR A 189 -12.46 7.12 1.84
N TYR A 190 -11.42 6.46 2.32
CA TYR A 190 -10.79 6.70 3.63
C TYR A 190 -9.27 6.73 3.48
N VAL A 191 -8.59 7.47 4.36
CA VAL A 191 -7.13 7.53 4.37
C VAL A 191 -6.56 6.65 5.47
N LEU A 192 -5.66 5.74 5.11
CA LEU A 192 -4.76 5.08 6.04
C LEU A 192 -3.51 5.97 6.17
N ASP A 193 -3.52 6.86 7.15
CA ASP A 193 -2.51 7.92 7.27
C ASP A 193 -1.24 7.41 7.95
N PHE A 194 -0.44 6.70 7.17
CA PHE A 194 0.88 6.23 7.60
C PHE A 194 1.88 7.36 7.75
N TYR A 195 1.72 8.47 7.02
CA TYR A 195 2.57 9.65 7.19
C TYR A 195 2.52 10.18 8.61
N ARG A 196 1.34 10.16 9.24
CA ARG A 196 1.11 10.72 10.57
C ARG A 196 1.28 9.69 11.68
N TYR A 197 0.85 8.45 11.46
CA TYR A 197 0.66 7.48 12.53
C TYR A 197 1.57 6.26 12.46
N ALA A 198 2.19 5.96 11.31
CA ALA A 198 3.15 4.87 11.23
C ALA A 198 4.46 5.24 11.97
N PRO A 199 5.25 4.23 12.35
CA PRO A 199 6.62 4.46 12.78
C PRO A 199 7.42 5.23 11.71
N VAL A 200 8.38 6.04 12.16
CA VAL A 200 9.33 6.68 11.23
C VAL A 200 10.31 5.62 10.73
N TYR A 201 10.46 5.51 9.42
CA TYR A 201 11.42 4.58 8.81
C TYR A 201 12.84 5.16 8.87
N ASP A 202 13.30 5.39 10.12
CA ASP A 202 14.66 5.81 10.42
C ASP A 202 15.68 4.66 10.28
N GLU A 203 16.94 4.92 10.55
CA GLU A 203 18.00 3.92 10.46
C GLU A 203 17.72 2.69 11.33
N THR A 204 17.32 2.89 12.58
CA THR A 204 16.98 1.79 13.50
C THR A 204 15.80 0.95 13.02
N PHE A 205 14.77 1.59 12.48
CA PHE A 205 13.65 0.88 11.88
C PHE A 205 14.11 0.03 10.69
N ARG A 206 14.92 0.61 9.81
CA ARG A 206 15.42 -0.08 8.62
C ARG A 206 16.35 -1.24 8.96
N GLU A 207 17.25 -1.09 9.94
CA GLU A 207 18.11 -2.19 10.39
C GLU A 207 17.32 -3.42 10.87
N ASN A 208 16.14 -3.21 11.46
CA ASN A 208 15.33 -4.30 12.01
C ASN A 208 14.29 -4.86 11.04
N PHE A 209 13.73 -4.02 10.13
CA PHE A 209 12.57 -4.37 9.33
C PHE A 209 12.79 -4.35 7.82
N PHE A 210 13.98 -3.97 7.36
CA PHE A 210 14.33 -3.99 5.94
C PHE A 210 15.45 -4.99 5.68
N LEU A 211 15.46 -5.55 4.47
CA LEU A 211 16.62 -6.28 3.95
C LEU A 211 17.62 -5.35 3.30
N ASN A 212 17.14 -4.36 2.60
CA ASN A 212 17.90 -3.25 2.01
C ASN A 212 16.94 -2.14 1.55
N LEU A 213 16.29 -2.31 0.40
CA LEU A 213 15.26 -1.39 -0.13
C LEU A 213 13.85 -1.81 0.29
N HIS A 214 13.62 -3.09 0.51
CA HIS A 214 12.33 -3.69 0.81
C HIS A 214 12.28 -4.26 2.23
N MET A 215 11.08 -4.43 2.74
CA MET A 215 10.87 -5.00 4.06
C MET A 215 11.30 -6.47 4.12
N ASN A 216 11.80 -6.88 5.27
CA ASN A 216 11.92 -8.29 5.62
C ASN A 216 10.54 -8.85 6.06
N PRO A 217 10.38 -10.16 6.27
CA PRO A 217 9.10 -10.73 6.69
C PRO A 217 8.51 -10.13 7.97
N ALA A 218 9.36 -9.70 8.92
CA ALA A 218 8.88 -9.05 10.15
C ALA A 218 8.33 -7.64 9.85
N GLY A 219 8.96 -6.91 8.92
CA GLY A 219 8.49 -5.59 8.48
C GLY A 219 7.14 -5.65 7.77
N TYR A 220 6.88 -6.72 7.00
CA TYR A 220 5.58 -6.91 6.37
C TYR A 220 4.45 -7.28 7.34
N LEU A 221 4.78 -7.73 8.55
CA LEU A 221 3.80 -8.07 9.58
C LEU A 221 3.53 -6.94 10.57
N LEU A 222 4.39 -5.93 10.60
CA LEU A 222 4.28 -4.78 11.48
C LEU A 222 3.19 -3.81 11.03
#